data_682a3b0e7d38431dacb0ca8e6751f1ee
#
_entry.id   682a3b0e7d38431dacb0ca8e6751f1ee
#
_cell.length_a   1.000
_cell.length_b   1.000
_cell.length_c   1.000
_cell.angle_alpha   90.00
_cell.angle_beta   90.00
_cell.angle_gamma   90.00
#
_symmetry.space_group_name_H-M   'P 1'
#
loop_
_entity.id
_entity.type
_entity.pdbx_description
1 polymer ?
#
loop_
_entity_poly.entity_id
_entity_poly.type
_entity_poly.pdbx_seq_one_letter_code
_entity_poly.pdbx_strand_id
1 'polypeptide(L)'
;IAGSIRSLLQLSYSEYEIVVINDGSKDATIDVLRKEFDLFPFPEACNTQLPTAEIRAIYHSSLHTNLRVIDKENGGKADSLNAGINLSVYPLFCCIDADSILQPDSLRRAVQPFLDDHRTVASGGTVRIANGCRVDNGMLTKIGLPSNLLALFQIVEYLRAFLFGRLGWSPMNAMLIISGAFGIFRKEAVVTVGGYRSDTIGEDMELVVRLHRHLRLGEKPYRITFVP
;
A
#
# COMPACT_ATOMS: atom_id res chain seq x y z
N ILE A 1 -5.77 4.22 -12.97
CA ILE A 1 -5.21 4.97 -11.82
C ILE A 1 -6.25 5.93 -11.20
N ALA A 2 -6.95 6.78 -11.97
CA ALA A 2 -7.88 7.78 -11.42
C ALA A 2 -9.04 7.16 -10.62
N GLY A 3 -9.60 6.04 -11.06
CA GLY A 3 -10.63 5.30 -10.31
C GLY A 3 -10.14 4.81 -8.94
N SER A 4 -8.91 4.33 -8.86
CA SER A 4 -8.30 3.89 -7.60
C SER A 4 -8.08 5.07 -6.65
N ILE A 5 -7.59 6.21 -7.14
CA ILE A 5 -7.42 7.43 -6.33
C ILE A 5 -8.79 7.90 -5.80
N ARG A 6 -9.85 7.90 -6.63
CA ARG A 6 -11.20 8.24 -6.16
C ARG A 6 -11.69 7.32 -5.05
N SER A 7 -11.40 6.02 -5.13
CA SER A 7 -11.76 5.09 -4.06
C SER A 7 -11.02 5.41 -2.75
N LEU A 8 -9.75 5.81 -2.85
CA LEU A 8 -8.94 6.20 -1.68
C LEU A 8 -9.44 7.51 -1.06
N LEU A 9 -9.90 8.46 -1.86
CA LEU A 9 -10.48 9.72 -1.37
C LEU A 9 -11.83 9.53 -0.64
N GLN A 10 -12.47 8.37 -0.78
CA GLN A 10 -13.74 8.01 -0.13
C GLN A 10 -13.57 7.19 1.16
N LEU A 11 -12.33 6.99 1.63
CA LEU A 11 -12.07 6.23 2.84
C LEU A 11 -12.64 6.93 4.07
N SER A 12 -13.32 6.15 4.92
CA SER A 12 -13.89 6.61 6.19
C SER A 12 -12.82 6.62 7.29
N TYR A 13 -11.81 7.48 7.13
CA TYR A 13 -10.73 7.70 8.08
C TYR A 13 -10.36 9.18 8.08
N SER A 14 -10.11 9.78 9.23
CA SER A 14 -9.93 11.23 9.34
C SER A 14 -8.52 11.71 9.03
N GLU A 15 -7.52 10.94 9.42
CA GLU A 15 -6.11 11.33 9.43
C GLU A 15 -5.31 10.49 8.44
N TYR A 16 -5.35 10.82 7.15
CA TYR A 16 -4.56 10.14 6.14
C TYR A 16 -4.19 11.05 4.98
N GLU A 17 -3.16 10.65 4.28
CA GLU A 17 -2.71 11.24 3.02
C GLU A 17 -2.62 10.17 1.93
N ILE A 18 -2.72 10.60 0.69
CA ILE A 18 -2.53 9.78 -0.49
C ILE A 18 -1.30 10.29 -1.22
N VAL A 19 -0.28 9.43 -1.35
CA VAL A 19 0.93 9.71 -2.13
C VAL A 19 0.92 8.79 -3.34
N VAL A 20 0.68 9.36 -4.50
CA VAL A 20 0.72 8.65 -5.79
C VAL A 20 2.10 8.78 -6.38
N ILE A 21 2.69 7.68 -6.82
CA ILE A 21 4.01 7.69 -7.44
C ILE A 21 3.89 7.36 -8.93
N ASN A 22 4.28 8.30 -9.78
CA ASN A 22 4.46 8.09 -11.20
C ASN A 22 5.91 7.70 -11.46
N ASP A 23 6.16 6.41 -11.69
CA ASP A 23 7.49 5.84 -11.87
C ASP A 23 7.95 5.90 -13.33
N GLY A 24 8.04 7.12 -13.86
CA GLY A 24 8.54 7.37 -15.21
C GLY A 24 7.61 6.87 -16.31
N SER A 25 6.28 6.93 -16.13
CA SER A 25 5.31 6.59 -17.19
C SER A 25 5.58 7.39 -18.46
N LYS A 26 5.49 6.70 -19.62
CA LYS A 26 5.71 7.30 -20.94
C LYS A 26 4.41 7.67 -21.66
N ASP A 27 3.29 7.39 -21.04
CA ASP A 27 1.95 7.71 -21.52
C ASP A 27 1.40 9.01 -20.88
N ALA A 28 0.13 9.31 -21.11
CA ALA A 28 -0.53 10.51 -20.60
C ALA A 28 -0.90 10.41 -19.11
N THR A 29 -0.35 9.48 -18.32
CA THR A 29 -0.75 9.27 -16.92
C THR A 29 -0.66 10.54 -16.10
N ILE A 30 0.49 11.24 -16.14
CA ILE A 30 0.68 12.47 -15.34
C ILE A 30 -0.26 13.60 -15.79
N ASP A 31 -0.51 13.74 -17.11
CA ASP A 31 -1.39 14.78 -17.65
C ASP A 31 -2.84 14.52 -17.26
N VAL A 32 -3.28 13.27 -17.27
CA VAL A 32 -4.62 12.85 -16.80
C VAL A 32 -4.77 13.17 -15.32
N LEU A 33 -3.79 12.84 -14.49
CA LEU A 33 -3.82 13.13 -13.05
C LEU A 33 -3.85 14.64 -12.78
N ARG A 34 -3.01 15.40 -13.49
CA ARG A 34 -2.99 16.87 -13.37
C ARG A 34 -4.34 17.50 -13.68
N LYS A 35 -4.96 17.07 -14.77
CA LYS A 35 -6.26 17.59 -15.19
C LYS A 35 -7.40 17.19 -14.25
N GLU A 36 -7.39 15.93 -13.79
CA GLU A 36 -8.50 15.37 -13.02
C GLU A 36 -8.52 15.83 -11.56
N PHE A 37 -7.34 15.98 -10.97
CA PHE A 37 -7.20 16.35 -9.55
C PHE A 37 -6.66 17.76 -9.36
N ASP A 38 -6.63 18.56 -10.43
CA ASP A 38 -6.14 19.95 -10.45
C ASP A 38 -4.79 20.05 -9.73
N LEU A 39 -3.80 19.30 -10.27
CA LEU A 39 -2.47 19.21 -9.66
C LEU A 39 -1.60 20.39 -10.10
N PHE A 40 -0.95 21.04 -9.15
CA PHE A 40 0.05 22.07 -9.37
C PHE A 40 1.40 21.65 -8.80
N PRO A 41 2.52 22.02 -9.43
CA PRO A 41 3.85 21.73 -8.91
C PRO A 41 4.07 22.49 -7.61
N PHE A 42 4.53 21.76 -6.59
CA PHE A 42 4.86 22.33 -5.28
C PHE A 42 6.22 21.76 -4.84
N PRO A 43 7.28 22.59 -4.79
CA PRO A 43 8.57 22.16 -4.32
C PRO A 43 8.51 21.88 -2.81
N GLU A 44 8.51 20.63 -2.47
CA GLU A 44 8.48 20.13 -1.08
C GLU A 44 9.80 19.43 -0.77
N ALA A 45 10.36 19.70 0.41
CA ALA A 45 11.55 19.00 0.88
C ALA A 45 11.18 17.56 1.28
N CYS A 46 11.72 16.59 0.56
CA CYS A 46 11.59 15.18 0.94
C CYS A 46 12.64 14.80 1.99
N ASN A 47 12.24 14.07 3.01
CA ASN A 47 13.18 13.47 3.93
C ASN A 47 13.79 12.20 3.28
N THR A 48 14.98 12.34 2.67
CA THR A 48 15.64 11.28 1.90
C THR A 48 16.30 10.25 2.82
N GLN A 49 15.53 9.55 3.62
CA GLN A 49 16.00 8.47 4.50
C GLN A 49 16.30 7.17 3.72
N LEU A 50 15.60 6.95 2.60
CA LEU A 50 15.76 5.80 1.74
C LEU A 50 16.26 6.23 0.35
N PRO A 51 17.20 5.48 -0.26
CA PRO A 51 17.66 5.79 -1.62
C PRO A 51 16.51 5.57 -2.63
N THR A 52 16.40 6.49 -3.59
CA THR A 52 15.43 6.43 -4.70
C THR A 52 16.04 7.03 -5.95
N ALA A 53 15.48 6.67 -7.11
CA ALA A 53 15.77 7.36 -8.35
C ALA A 53 15.33 8.83 -8.28
N GLU A 54 15.82 9.66 -9.17
CA GLU A 54 15.62 11.11 -9.18
C GLU A 54 14.12 11.48 -9.23
N ILE A 55 13.70 12.35 -8.31
CA ILE A 55 12.37 12.95 -8.31
C ILE A 55 12.40 14.18 -9.20
N ARG A 56 11.61 14.18 -10.28
CA ARG A 56 11.48 15.28 -11.23
C ARG A 56 10.62 16.41 -10.69
N ALA A 57 9.49 16.04 -10.09
CA ALA A 57 8.53 17.00 -9.53
C ALA A 57 7.64 16.36 -8.47
N ILE A 58 7.16 17.21 -7.56
CA ILE A 58 6.10 16.88 -6.61
C ILE A 58 4.93 17.81 -6.91
N TYR A 59 3.72 17.25 -6.92
CA TYR A 59 2.49 17.97 -7.17
C TYR A 59 1.56 17.85 -5.98
N HIS A 60 0.85 18.91 -5.68
CA HIS A 60 -0.27 18.94 -4.73
C HIS A 60 -1.58 19.12 -5.49
N SER A 61 -2.66 18.60 -4.95
CA SER A 61 -4.00 18.84 -5.48
C SER A 61 -4.62 20.08 -4.83
N SER A 62 -5.19 20.98 -5.64
CA SER A 62 -6.01 22.09 -5.14
C SER A 62 -7.39 21.64 -4.68
N LEU A 63 -7.89 20.50 -5.21
CA LEU A 63 -9.20 19.92 -4.88
C LEU A 63 -9.15 19.05 -3.61
N HIS A 64 -8.01 18.40 -3.34
CA HIS A 64 -7.85 17.43 -2.27
C HIS A 64 -6.54 17.67 -1.53
N THR A 65 -6.58 18.35 -0.41
CA THR A 65 -5.39 18.76 0.37
C THR A 65 -4.55 17.59 0.90
N ASN A 66 -5.13 16.40 0.96
CA ASN A 66 -4.47 15.16 1.36
C ASN A 66 -3.93 14.33 0.18
N LEU A 67 -3.97 14.86 -1.07
CA LEU A 67 -3.45 14.17 -2.26
C LEU A 67 -2.18 14.84 -2.76
N ARG A 68 -1.12 14.05 -2.85
CA ARG A 68 0.17 14.42 -3.45
C ARG A 68 0.58 13.43 -4.52
N VAL A 69 1.28 13.89 -5.54
CA VAL A 69 1.79 13.05 -6.63
C VAL A 69 3.28 13.30 -6.80
N ILE A 70 4.07 12.24 -6.81
CA ILE A 70 5.50 12.26 -7.14
C ILE A 70 5.65 11.86 -8.61
N ASP A 71 6.34 12.66 -9.41
CA ASP A 71 6.83 12.27 -10.74
C ASP A 71 8.34 12.06 -10.66
N LYS A 72 8.81 10.84 -11.00
CA LYS A 72 10.21 10.44 -10.84
C LYS A 72 10.73 9.65 -12.03
N GLU A 73 12.05 9.51 -12.13
CA GLU A 73 12.69 8.57 -13.02
C GLU A 73 12.30 7.13 -12.67
N ASN A 74 12.17 6.27 -13.70
CA ASN A 74 11.80 4.88 -13.49
C ASN A 74 12.86 4.15 -12.64
N GLY A 75 12.44 3.61 -11.51
CA GLY A 75 13.26 2.83 -10.58
C GLY A 75 12.62 1.52 -10.16
N GLY A 76 11.39 1.26 -10.65
CA GLY A 76 10.60 0.09 -10.31
C GLY A 76 9.79 0.23 -9.01
N LYS A 77 9.00 -0.81 -8.70
CA LYS A 77 8.02 -0.79 -7.61
C LYS A 77 8.65 -0.52 -6.24
N ALA A 78 9.73 -1.21 -5.89
CA ALA A 78 10.41 -1.04 -4.61
C ALA A 78 10.94 0.38 -4.40
N ASP A 79 11.55 0.95 -5.44
CA ASP A 79 12.05 2.32 -5.45
C ASP A 79 10.91 3.34 -5.31
N SER A 80 9.80 3.11 -6.01
CA SER A 80 8.60 3.94 -5.91
C SER A 80 7.99 3.93 -4.52
N LEU A 81 7.94 2.77 -3.87
CA LEU A 81 7.48 2.65 -2.48
C LEU A 81 8.39 3.42 -1.52
N ASN A 82 9.70 3.34 -1.70
CA ASN A 82 10.68 4.11 -0.92
C ASN A 82 10.49 5.64 -1.12
N ALA A 83 10.23 6.09 -2.34
CA ALA A 83 9.93 7.50 -2.61
C ALA A 83 8.66 7.96 -1.86
N GLY A 84 7.61 7.14 -1.87
CA GLY A 84 6.39 7.40 -1.10
C GLY A 84 6.63 7.47 0.40
N ILE A 85 7.44 6.55 0.95
CA ILE A 85 7.82 6.54 2.37
C ILE A 85 8.61 7.81 2.74
N ASN A 86 9.55 8.23 1.90
CA ASN A 86 10.33 9.46 2.13
C ASN A 86 9.43 10.70 2.21
N LEU A 87 8.43 10.81 1.33
CA LEU A 87 7.50 11.95 1.30
C LEU A 87 6.43 11.87 2.40
N SER A 88 6.03 10.66 2.83
CA SER A 88 4.94 10.49 3.79
C SER A 88 5.23 11.17 5.13
N VAL A 89 4.22 11.79 5.76
CA VAL A 89 4.35 12.49 7.04
C VAL A 89 3.84 11.69 8.24
N TYR A 90 2.97 10.70 8.01
CA TYR A 90 2.38 9.90 9.07
C TYR A 90 3.31 8.77 9.56
N PRO A 91 3.16 8.31 10.81
CA PRO A 91 3.98 7.25 11.39
C PRO A 91 3.66 5.85 10.84
N LEU A 92 2.51 5.69 10.22
CA LEU A 92 2.09 4.48 9.52
C LEU A 92 1.93 4.78 8.03
N PHE A 93 2.28 3.83 7.18
CA PHE A 93 1.98 3.92 5.74
C PHE A 93 1.33 2.62 5.25
N CYS A 94 0.50 2.75 4.23
CA CYS A 94 -0.17 1.65 3.56
C CYS A 94 0.31 1.57 2.10
N CYS A 95 0.83 0.40 1.69
CA CYS A 95 1.11 0.13 0.29
C CYS A 95 -0.15 -0.35 -0.41
N ILE A 96 -0.43 0.21 -1.59
CA ILE A 96 -1.59 -0.13 -2.39
C ILE A 96 -1.17 -0.15 -3.86
N ASP A 97 -1.50 -1.23 -4.57
CA ASP A 97 -1.28 -1.28 -6.02
C ASP A 97 -2.23 -0.31 -6.75
N ALA A 98 -1.76 0.28 -7.83
CA ALA A 98 -2.45 1.35 -8.56
C ALA A 98 -3.80 0.95 -9.18
N ASP A 99 -4.08 -0.34 -9.28
CA ASP A 99 -5.33 -0.94 -9.77
C ASP A 99 -6.22 -1.50 -8.64
N SER A 100 -5.80 -1.39 -7.41
CA SER A 100 -6.56 -1.85 -6.25
C SER A 100 -7.66 -0.86 -5.85
N ILE A 101 -8.76 -1.40 -5.33
CA ILE A 101 -9.90 -0.65 -4.81
C ILE A 101 -10.09 -1.02 -3.34
N LEU A 102 -10.13 -0.02 -2.47
CA LEU A 102 -10.35 -0.21 -1.05
C LEU A 102 -11.81 0.02 -0.68
N GLN A 103 -12.30 -0.78 0.27
CA GLN A 103 -13.57 -0.50 0.91
C GLN A 103 -13.43 0.71 1.85
N PRO A 104 -14.48 1.51 2.05
CA PRO A 104 -14.41 2.74 2.84
C PRO A 104 -13.89 2.55 4.28
N ASP A 105 -14.14 1.41 4.92
CA ASP A 105 -13.70 1.10 6.29
C ASP A 105 -12.34 0.37 6.38
N SER A 106 -11.68 0.12 5.25
CA SER A 106 -10.45 -0.68 5.18
C SER A 106 -9.33 -0.15 6.07
N LEU A 107 -9.02 1.15 6.01
CA LEU A 107 -7.98 1.75 6.83
C LEU A 107 -8.31 1.65 8.33
N ARG A 108 -9.54 1.96 8.72
CA ARG A 108 -9.98 1.89 10.11
C ARG A 108 -9.78 0.50 10.70
N ARG A 109 -10.12 -0.55 9.93
CA ARG A 109 -9.95 -1.94 10.36
C ARG A 109 -8.47 -2.33 10.41
N ALA A 110 -7.69 -1.97 9.40
CA ALA A 110 -6.30 -2.39 9.28
C ALA A 110 -5.34 -1.64 10.24
N VAL A 111 -5.72 -0.45 10.72
CA VAL A 111 -4.98 0.32 11.76
C VAL A 111 -5.27 -0.22 13.17
N GLN A 112 -6.42 -0.85 13.40
CA GLN A 112 -6.83 -1.31 14.73
C GLN A 112 -5.75 -2.10 15.49
N PRO A 113 -5.00 -3.06 14.90
CA PRO A 113 -3.94 -3.77 15.61
C PRO A 113 -2.82 -2.88 16.16
N PHE A 114 -2.55 -1.73 15.52
CA PHE A 114 -1.54 -0.78 16.00
C PHE A 114 -2.02 0.06 17.19
N LEU A 115 -3.33 0.24 17.31
CA LEU A 115 -3.97 0.91 18.45
C LEU A 115 -4.08 -0.04 19.65
N ASP A 116 -4.40 -1.32 19.38
CA ASP A 116 -4.59 -2.34 20.43
C ASP A 116 -3.25 -2.82 21.02
N ASP A 117 -2.18 -2.86 20.21
CA ASP A 117 -0.88 -3.35 20.64
C ASP A 117 0.25 -2.51 20.01
N HIS A 118 0.91 -1.71 20.86
CA HIS A 118 2.03 -0.85 20.44
C HIS A 118 3.23 -1.63 19.85
N ARG A 119 3.32 -2.94 20.07
CA ARG A 119 4.33 -3.83 19.48
C ARG A 119 4.04 -4.15 18.01
N THR A 120 2.85 -3.82 17.51
CA THR A 120 2.51 -4.07 16.11
C THR A 120 3.38 -3.20 15.19
N VAL A 121 4.14 -3.85 14.31
CA VAL A 121 5.01 -3.20 13.33
C VAL A 121 4.47 -3.31 11.91
N ALA A 122 3.67 -4.32 11.64
CA ALA A 122 3.02 -4.50 10.35
C ALA A 122 1.69 -5.25 10.48
N SER A 123 0.74 -4.92 9.60
CA SER A 123 -0.58 -5.56 9.52
C SER A 123 -0.98 -5.74 8.05
N GLY A 124 -1.30 -6.96 7.65
CA GLY A 124 -1.86 -7.25 6.32
C GLY A 124 -3.38 -7.36 6.36
N GLY A 125 -4.03 -7.00 5.25
CA GLY A 125 -5.46 -7.20 5.08
C GLY A 125 -5.80 -8.29 4.07
N THR A 126 -7.10 -8.62 3.96
CA THR A 126 -7.61 -9.56 2.97
C THR A 126 -7.66 -8.91 1.60
N VAL A 127 -7.04 -9.53 0.61
CA VAL A 127 -7.15 -9.17 -0.81
C VAL A 127 -8.13 -10.11 -1.48
N ARG A 128 -9.04 -9.56 -2.27
CA ARG A 128 -10.07 -10.30 -3.01
C ARG A 128 -10.04 -9.93 -4.48
N ILE A 129 -10.39 -10.88 -5.33
CA ILE A 129 -10.52 -10.68 -6.77
C ILE A 129 -11.86 -9.99 -7.07
N ALA A 130 -11.82 -8.92 -7.86
CA ALA A 130 -13.00 -8.15 -8.24
C ALA A 130 -13.70 -8.66 -9.52
N ASN A 131 -13.20 -9.72 -10.15
CA ASN A 131 -13.81 -10.30 -11.35
C ASN A 131 -15.26 -10.78 -11.06
N GLY A 132 -16.19 -10.32 -11.88
CA GLY A 132 -17.64 -10.58 -11.69
C GLY A 132 -18.34 -9.55 -10.80
N CYS A 133 -17.60 -8.70 -10.12
CA CYS A 133 -18.14 -7.59 -9.36
C CYS A 133 -18.35 -6.36 -10.26
N ARG A 134 -19.23 -5.47 -9.82
CA ARG A 134 -19.42 -4.17 -10.47
C ARG A 134 -18.82 -3.06 -9.61
N VAL A 135 -18.02 -2.22 -10.25
CA VAL A 135 -17.37 -1.07 -9.63
C VAL A 135 -17.83 0.19 -10.37
N ASP A 136 -18.39 1.14 -9.64
CA ASP A 136 -18.81 2.43 -10.18
C ASP A 136 -18.10 3.54 -9.36
N ASN A 137 -17.43 4.45 -10.04
CA ASN A 137 -16.68 5.58 -9.42
C ASN A 137 -15.72 5.18 -8.27
N GLY A 138 -15.04 4.05 -8.41
CA GLY A 138 -14.11 3.55 -7.40
C GLY A 138 -14.77 2.82 -6.22
N MET A 139 -16.11 2.65 -6.23
CA MET A 139 -16.84 1.88 -5.22
C MET A 139 -17.35 0.56 -5.76
N LEU A 140 -17.26 -0.47 -4.93
CA LEU A 140 -17.86 -1.76 -5.20
C LEU A 140 -19.39 -1.68 -4.99
N THR A 141 -20.15 -1.66 -6.09
CA THR A 141 -21.62 -1.50 -6.06
C THR A 141 -22.38 -2.83 -6.09
N LYS A 142 -21.77 -3.88 -6.66
CA LYS A 142 -22.37 -5.22 -6.69
C LYS A 142 -21.29 -6.28 -6.57
N ILE A 143 -21.48 -7.22 -5.66
CA ILE A 143 -20.67 -8.42 -5.54
C ILE A 143 -21.26 -9.50 -6.44
N GLY A 144 -20.40 -10.17 -7.23
CA GLY A 144 -20.79 -11.23 -8.12
C GLY A 144 -19.67 -12.21 -8.37
N LEU A 145 -20.00 -13.40 -8.86
CA LEU A 145 -19.00 -14.38 -9.28
C LEU A 145 -18.77 -14.25 -10.79
N PRO A 146 -17.53 -14.43 -11.25
CA PRO A 146 -17.23 -14.46 -12.68
C PRO A 146 -17.82 -15.73 -13.32
N SER A 147 -18.21 -15.63 -14.59
CA SER A 147 -18.64 -16.79 -15.40
C SER A 147 -17.46 -17.65 -15.87
N ASN A 148 -16.25 -17.13 -15.83
CA ASN A 148 -15.03 -17.84 -16.24
C ASN A 148 -14.56 -18.78 -15.11
N LEU A 149 -14.46 -20.09 -15.42
CA LEU A 149 -14.04 -21.12 -14.46
C LEU A 149 -12.64 -20.88 -13.88
N LEU A 150 -11.69 -20.39 -14.69
CA LEU A 150 -10.34 -20.09 -14.24
C LEU A 150 -10.34 -18.97 -13.19
N ALA A 151 -11.17 -17.93 -13.38
CA ALA A 151 -11.33 -16.87 -12.42
C ALA A 151 -11.99 -17.36 -11.11
N LEU A 152 -12.90 -18.34 -11.18
CA LEU A 152 -13.46 -19.00 -9.99
C LEU A 152 -12.39 -19.78 -9.20
N PHE A 153 -11.54 -20.55 -9.87
CA PHE A 153 -10.39 -21.22 -9.22
C PHE A 153 -9.44 -20.20 -8.58
N GLN A 154 -9.19 -19.08 -9.23
CA GLN A 154 -8.37 -18.02 -8.68
C GLN A 154 -8.98 -17.42 -7.41
N ILE A 155 -10.30 -17.24 -7.34
CA ILE A 155 -11.00 -16.81 -6.11
C ILE A 155 -10.75 -17.80 -4.96
N VAL A 156 -10.89 -19.09 -5.22
CA VAL A 156 -10.66 -20.14 -4.20
C VAL A 156 -9.21 -20.11 -3.71
N GLU A 157 -8.24 -19.98 -4.62
CA GLU A 157 -6.81 -19.85 -4.27
C GLU A 157 -6.53 -18.59 -3.43
N TYR A 158 -7.14 -17.46 -3.76
CA TYR A 158 -6.99 -16.24 -2.97
C TYR A 158 -7.61 -16.39 -1.57
N LEU A 159 -8.76 -17.01 -1.44
CA LEU A 159 -9.36 -17.32 -0.14
C LEU A 159 -8.44 -18.23 0.69
N ARG A 160 -7.88 -19.27 0.08
CA ARG A 160 -6.95 -20.16 0.75
C ARG A 160 -5.67 -19.45 1.20
N ALA A 161 -5.04 -18.68 0.28
CA ALA A 161 -3.75 -18.07 0.53
C ALA A 161 -3.83 -16.80 1.39
N PHE A 162 -4.82 -15.95 1.13
CA PHE A 162 -4.93 -14.62 1.75
C PHE A 162 -5.85 -14.58 2.98
N LEU A 163 -6.67 -15.57 3.20
CA LEU A 163 -7.53 -15.63 4.38
C LEU A 163 -7.12 -16.77 5.32
N PHE A 164 -7.36 -18.03 4.93
CA PHE A 164 -7.14 -19.16 5.82
C PHE A 164 -5.68 -19.33 6.24
N GLY A 165 -4.75 -19.26 5.30
CA GLY A 165 -3.32 -19.39 5.61
C GLY A 165 -2.86 -18.32 6.59
N ARG A 166 -3.24 -17.06 6.36
CA ARG A 166 -2.79 -15.93 7.18
C ARG A 166 -3.44 -15.90 8.56
N LEU A 167 -4.71 -16.30 8.68
CA LEU A 167 -5.37 -16.49 9.98
C LEU A 167 -4.64 -17.50 10.85
N GLY A 168 -4.10 -18.59 10.25
CA GLY A 168 -3.34 -19.59 10.98
C GLY A 168 -1.95 -19.10 11.44
N TRP A 169 -1.23 -18.33 10.60
CA TRP A 169 0.12 -17.86 10.90
C TRP A 169 0.17 -16.62 11.80
N SER A 170 -0.84 -15.78 11.77
CA SER A 170 -0.89 -14.49 12.50
C SER A 170 -0.77 -14.66 14.02
N PRO A 171 -1.50 -15.57 14.70
CA PRO A 171 -1.36 -15.75 16.15
C PRO A 171 0.03 -16.19 16.59
N MET A 172 0.75 -16.92 15.74
CA MET A 172 2.12 -17.40 16.01
C MET A 172 3.20 -16.36 15.72
N ASN A 173 2.81 -15.14 15.28
CA ASN A 173 3.74 -14.12 14.77
C ASN A 173 4.69 -14.68 13.68
N ALA A 174 4.14 -15.51 12.78
CA ALA A 174 4.86 -16.24 11.74
C ALA A 174 4.44 -15.84 10.33
N MET A 175 3.86 -14.64 10.18
CA MET A 175 3.54 -14.06 8.87
C MET A 175 4.82 -13.76 8.10
N LEU A 176 5.03 -14.41 6.96
CA LEU A 176 6.20 -14.20 6.10
C LEU A 176 5.96 -13.23 4.96
N ILE A 177 4.71 -12.90 4.68
CA ILE A 177 4.35 -12.01 3.58
C ILE A 177 3.14 -11.16 3.96
N ILE A 178 3.22 -9.87 3.67
CA ILE A 178 2.11 -8.94 3.60
C ILE A 178 2.01 -8.49 2.15
N SER A 179 0.80 -8.58 1.57
CA SER A 179 0.61 -8.26 0.15
C SER A 179 0.90 -6.79 -0.13
N GLY A 180 1.60 -6.50 -1.21
CA GLY A 180 1.80 -5.14 -1.73
C GLY A 180 0.51 -4.47 -2.21
N ALA A 181 -0.57 -5.25 -2.38
CA ALA A 181 -1.88 -4.70 -2.71
C ALA A 181 -2.61 -4.08 -1.51
N PHE A 182 -2.32 -4.53 -0.27
CA PHE A 182 -2.84 -3.92 0.96
C PHE A 182 -2.05 -4.38 2.19
N GLY A 183 -1.17 -3.52 2.69
CA GLY A 183 -0.40 -3.76 3.90
C GLY A 183 -0.04 -2.45 4.60
N ILE A 184 -0.24 -2.41 5.92
CA ILE A 184 0.13 -1.27 6.75
C ILE A 184 1.39 -1.59 7.53
N PHE A 185 2.31 -0.65 7.57
CA PHE A 185 3.60 -0.77 8.23
C PHE A 185 3.90 0.45 9.10
N ARG A 186 4.61 0.22 10.21
CA ARG A 186 5.22 1.31 10.98
C ARG A 186 6.42 1.85 10.22
N LYS A 187 6.36 3.14 9.83
CA LYS A 187 7.38 3.79 9.00
C LYS A 187 8.79 3.66 9.58
N GLU A 188 8.95 3.95 10.86
CA GLU A 188 10.23 3.85 11.55
C GLU A 188 10.86 2.44 11.43
N ALA A 189 10.06 1.39 11.61
CA ALA A 189 10.56 0.02 11.51
C ALA A 189 11.07 -0.32 10.12
N VAL A 190 10.35 0.13 9.07
CA VAL A 190 10.73 -0.09 7.67
C VAL A 190 11.98 0.72 7.30
N VAL A 191 12.04 1.98 7.71
CA VAL A 191 13.22 2.84 7.48
C VAL A 191 14.46 2.27 8.17
N THR A 192 14.32 1.79 9.41
CA THR A 192 15.44 1.20 10.17
C THR A 192 16.07 -0.01 9.46
N VAL A 193 15.27 -0.80 8.73
CA VAL A 193 15.81 -1.93 7.96
C VAL A 193 16.20 -1.57 6.52
N GLY A 194 16.13 -0.29 6.14
CA GLY A 194 16.58 0.22 4.84
C GLY A 194 15.53 0.20 3.72
N GLY A 195 14.22 0.16 4.08
CA GLY A 195 13.12 0.26 3.10
C GLY A 195 12.91 -1.00 2.25
N TYR A 196 12.26 -0.85 1.12
CA TYR A 196 12.10 -1.90 0.11
C TYR A 196 13.37 -2.06 -0.73
N ARG A 197 13.68 -3.29 -1.13
CA ARG A 197 14.85 -3.64 -1.95
C ARG A 197 14.44 -3.89 -3.38
N SER A 198 15.14 -3.26 -4.33
CA SER A 198 14.91 -3.40 -5.78
C SER A 198 15.62 -4.60 -6.41
N ASP A 199 16.55 -5.23 -5.69
CA ASP A 199 17.36 -6.37 -6.15
C ASP A 199 16.73 -7.74 -5.85
N THR A 200 15.43 -7.77 -5.52
CA THR A 200 14.68 -9.00 -5.20
C THR A 200 13.42 -9.15 -6.06
N ILE A 201 12.99 -10.40 -6.29
CA ILE A 201 11.77 -10.71 -7.07
C ILE A 201 10.50 -10.61 -6.19
N GLY A 202 10.62 -10.60 -4.89
CA GLY A 202 9.48 -10.56 -3.95
C GLY A 202 9.74 -9.57 -2.83
N GLU A 203 9.68 -8.28 -3.17
CA GLU A 203 9.95 -7.17 -2.26
C GLU A 203 9.08 -7.22 -1.00
N ASP A 204 7.83 -7.69 -1.14
CA ASP A 204 6.85 -7.81 -0.05
C ASP A 204 7.28 -8.85 1.00
N MET A 205 7.69 -10.04 0.54
CA MET A 205 8.15 -11.11 1.42
C MET A 205 9.52 -10.76 2.02
N GLU A 206 10.42 -10.24 1.19
CA GLU A 206 11.77 -9.87 1.63
C GLU A 206 11.72 -8.88 2.78
N LEU A 207 10.92 -7.82 2.66
CA LEU A 207 10.76 -6.81 3.70
C LEU A 207 10.26 -7.43 5.01
N VAL A 208 9.22 -8.26 4.96
CA VAL A 208 8.64 -8.89 6.15
C VAL A 208 9.65 -9.83 6.83
N VAL A 209 10.37 -10.64 6.06
CA VAL A 209 11.40 -11.54 6.58
C VAL A 209 12.54 -10.75 7.21
N ARG A 210 12.98 -9.65 6.59
CA ARG A 210 14.03 -8.77 7.10
C ARG A 210 13.59 -8.04 8.36
N LEU A 211 12.34 -7.60 8.46
CA LEU A 211 11.76 -7.06 9.70
C LEU A 211 11.79 -8.10 10.83
N HIS A 212 11.34 -9.34 10.57
CA HIS A 212 11.43 -10.44 11.56
C HIS A 212 12.86 -10.66 12.03
N ARG A 213 13.81 -10.76 11.10
CA ARG A 213 15.23 -10.97 11.42
C ARG A 213 15.78 -9.83 12.29
N HIS A 214 15.57 -8.59 11.87
CA HIS A 214 16.08 -7.41 12.58
C HIS A 214 15.51 -7.30 13.99
N LEU A 215 14.19 -7.46 14.14
CA LEU A 215 13.52 -7.29 15.43
C LEU A 215 13.82 -8.44 16.40
N ARG A 216 14.00 -9.67 15.91
CA ARG A 216 14.42 -10.82 16.73
C ARG A 216 15.86 -10.67 17.22
N LEU A 217 16.78 -10.25 16.36
CA LEU A 217 18.18 -10.01 16.74
C LEU A 217 18.32 -8.87 17.75
N GLY A 218 17.42 -7.88 17.69
CA GLY A 218 17.37 -6.77 18.64
C GLY A 218 16.64 -7.10 19.95
N GLU A 219 16.16 -8.33 20.12
CA GLU A 219 15.40 -8.81 21.31
C GLU A 219 14.19 -7.92 21.68
N LYS A 220 13.71 -7.14 20.73
CA LYS A 220 12.54 -6.26 20.92
C LYS A 220 11.25 -7.04 20.70
N PRO A 221 10.28 -6.96 21.63
CA PRO A 221 8.98 -7.56 21.39
C PRO A 221 8.28 -6.85 20.22
N TYR A 222 7.82 -7.62 19.24
CA TYR A 222 7.13 -7.10 18.07
C TYR A 222 6.00 -8.03 17.61
N ARG A 223 5.09 -7.50 16.82
CA ARG A 223 4.00 -8.26 16.23
C ARG A 223 3.81 -7.88 14.75
N ILE A 224 3.70 -8.91 13.91
CA ILE A 224 3.23 -8.81 12.53
C ILE A 224 1.94 -9.60 12.43
N THR A 225 0.85 -8.97 12.04
CA THR A 225 -0.50 -9.51 12.17
C THR A 225 -1.28 -9.45 10.87
N PHE A 226 -2.47 -10.03 10.89
CA PHE A 226 -3.40 -10.05 9.76
C PHE A 226 -4.81 -9.68 10.24
N VAL A 227 -5.50 -8.87 9.45
CA VAL A 227 -6.90 -8.45 9.65
C VAL A 227 -7.75 -9.05 8.52
N PRO A 228 -8.75 -9.89 8.83
CA PRO A 228 -9.63 -10.53 7.83
C PRO A 228 -10.64 -9.56 7.18
#